data_a6adecf0e3c31485dd7bbc6770c373ae
#
_entry.id   a6adecf0e3c31485dd7bbc6770c373ae
#
_cell.length_a   1.000
_cell.length_b   1.000
_cell.length_c   1.000
_cell.angle_alpha   90.00
_cell.angle_beta   90.00
_cell.angle_gamma   90.00
#
_symmetry.space_group_name_H-M   'P 1'
#
loop_
_entity.id
_entity.type
_entity.pdbx_description
1 polymer ?
#
loop_
_entity_poly.entity_id
_entity_poly.type
_entity_poly.pdbx_seq_one_letter_code
_entity_poly.pdbx_strand_id
1 'polypeptide(L)'
;MKAMNLLENLKFGDKDPHAEPLHVDDNGRAILFSLRTDQSIRKHNAPSSPFFVVVIRGRGVFAGGDGIEHTCGPNTLLVFDPGESHSIRALEELVFIGILHGVPLKAL
;
A
#
# COMPACT_ATOMS: atom_id res chain seq x y z
N MET A 1 23.44 2.41 5.52
CA MET A 1 22.29 1.49 5.55
C MET A 1 21.26 1.98 6.56
N LYS A 2 19.98 1.90 6.22
CA LYS A 2 18.91 2.11 7.17
C LYS A 2 18.32 0.76 7.57
N ALA A 3 17.92 0.64 8.83
CA ALA A 3 17.19 -0.52 9.31
C ALA A 3 16.02 -0.03 10.15
N MET A 4 14.83 -0.55 9.90
CA MET A 4 13.61 -0.11 10.57
C MET A 4 12.80 -1.30 11.01
N ASN A 5 12.24 -1.22 12.21
CA ASN A 5 11.22 -2.17 12.63
C ASN A 5 9.86 -1.60 12.20
N LEU A 6 9.23 -2.26 11.24
CA LEU A 6 8.03 -1.74 10.61
C LEU A 6 6.80 -1.72 11.51
N LEU A 7 6.80 -2.53 12.56
CA LEU A 7 5.65 -2.62 13.48
C LEU A 7 5.82 -1.80 14.75
N GLU A 8 6.97 -1.14 14.92
CA GLU A 8 7.15 -0.21 16.02
C GLU A 8 6.55 1.15 15.69
N ASN A 9 5.93 1.78 16.68
CA ASN A 9 5.38 3.13 16.57
C ASN A 9 4.37 3.30 15.43
N LEU A 10 3.56 2.26 15.19
CA LEU A 10 2.50 2.33 14.20
C LEU A 10 1.53 3.46 14.52
N LYS A 11 1.10 4.17 13.48
CA LYS A 11 0.10 5.22 13.58
C LYS A 11 -1.08 4.86 12.69
N PHE A 12 -2.29 5.09 13.19
CA PHE A 12 -3.52 4.87 12.43
C PHE A 12 -4.29 6.19 12.38
N GLY A 13 -4.81 6.52 11.24
CA GLY A 13 -5.65 7.70 11.09
C GLY A 13 -7.05 7.46 11.64
N ASP A 14 -7.70 8.52 12.14
CA ASP A 14 -9.05 8.38 12.70
C ASP A 14 -10.09 8.08 11.64
N LYS A 15 -9.98 8.71 10.48
CA LYS A 15 -10.94 8.56 9.37
C LYS A 15 -10.30 7.91 8.16
N ASP A 16 -9.10 8.31 7.83
CA ASP A 16 -8.40 7.89 6.62
C ASP A 16 -7.20 7.02 6.95
N PRO A 17 -6.79 6.15 6.02
CA PRO A 17 -5.55 5.40 6.17
C PRO A 17 -4.36 6.32 6.41
N HIS A 18 -3.41 5.84 7.21
CA HIS A 18 -2.16 6.55 7.43
C HIS A 18 -1.10 6.02 6.47
N ALA A 19 -0.38 6.93 5.83
CA ALA A 19 0.72 6.60 4.93
C ALA A 19 2.00 7.23 5.47
N GLU A 20 2.99 6.39 5.78
CA GLU A 20 4.27 6.83 6.33
C GLU A 20 5.38 6.57 5.32
N PRO A 21 5.99 7.61 4.72
CA PRO A 21 7.14 7.41 3.84
C PRO A 21 8.30 6.81 4.61
N LEU A 22 8.81 5.68 4.14
CA LEU A 22 9.96 5.02 4.74
C LEU A 22 11.25 5.43 4.04
N HIS A 23 11.20 5.51 2.73
CA HIS A 23 12.33 5.92 1.89
C HIS A 23 11.80 6.51 0.60
N VAL A 24 12.36 7.65 0.22
CA VAL A 24 11.98 8.36 -1.01
C VAL A 24 13.27 8.83 -1.69
N ASP A 25 13.41 8.51 -2.97
CA ASP A 25 14.51 9.00 -3.79
C ASP A 25 14.07 9.16 -5.24
N ASP A 26 15.01 9.43 -6.14
CA ASP A 26 14.71 9.64 -7.56
C ASP A 26 14.26 8.37 -8.28
N ASN A 27 14.49 7.21 -7.69
CA ASN A 27 14.18 5.90 -8.29
C ASN A 27 12.88 5.30 -7.78
N GLY A 28 12.23 5.94 -6.82
CA GLY A 28 10.95 5.46 -6.29
C GLY A 28 10.77 5.76 -4.82
N ARG A 29 9.82 5.07 -4.22
CA ARG A 29 9.50 5.26 -2.81
C ARG A 29 8.93 4.00 -2.19
N ALA A 30 9.21 3.82 -0.90
CA ALA A 30 8.62 2.79 -0.06
C ALA A 30 7.80 3.48 1.01
N ILE A 31 6.54 3.08 1.16
CA ILE A 31 5.57 3.70 2.05
C ILE A 31 4.94 2.61 2.91
N LEU A 32 4.84 2.87 4.22
CA LEU A 32 4.11 1.99 5.12
C LEU A 32 2.68 2.50 5.26
N PHE A 33 1.72 1.66 4.91
CA PHE A 33 0.30 1.96 5.03
C PHE A 33 -0.29 1.24 6.22
N SER A 34 -1.08 1.95 7.01
CA SER A 34 -1.77 1.41 8.18
C SER A 34 -3.23 1.81 8.10
N LEU A 35 -4.12 0.81 8.11
CA LEU A 35 -5.55 1.00 7.98
C LEU A 35 -6.26 0.39 9.18
N ARG A 36 -7.20 1.15 9.76
CA ARG A 36 -8.15 0.58 10.72
C ARG A 36 -9.18 -0.25 9.96
N THR A 37 -9.85 -1.13 10.65
CA THR A 37 -10.96 -1.91 10.09
C THR A 37 -11.90 -1.01 9.31
N ASP A 38 -12.26 -1.43 8.10
CA ASP A 38 -13.15 -0.75 7.16
C ASP A 38 -12.62 0.51 6.49
N GLN A 39 -11.45 0.98 6.86
CA GLN A 39 -10.80 2.03 6.06
C GLN A 39 -10.40 1.49 4.70
N SER A 40 -10.40 2.35 3.69
CA SER A 40 -10.12 1.93 2.32
C SER A 40 -9.29 2.95 1.56
N ILE A 41 -8.63 2.46 0.54
CA ILE A 41 -7.88 3.24 -0.44
C ILE A 41 -8.44 2.89 -1.81
N ARG A 42 -8.74 3.92 -2.63
CA ARG A 42 -9.15 3.71 -4.01
C ARG A 42 -8.41 4.68 -4.91
N LYS A 43 -7.68 4.13 -5.88
CA LYS A 43 -6.90 4.91 -6.83
C LYS A 43 -7.38 4.62 -8.25
N HIS A 44 -7.91 5.64 -8.92
CA HIS A 44 -8.38 5.53 -10.30
C HIS A 44 -7.33 5.98 -11.31
N ASN A 45 -6.51 6.95 -10.92
CA ASN A 45 -5.42 7.48 -11.76
C ASN A 45 -4.10 6.94 -11.23
N ALA A 46 -3.86 5.65 -11.44
CA ALA A 46 -2.67 5.00 -10.96
C ALA A 46 -1.41 5.49 -11.68
N PRO A 47 -0.25 5.48 -11.02
CA PRO A 47 1.01 5.87 -11.65
C PRO A 47 1.34 4.99 -12.84
N SER A 48 2.18 5.49 -13.75
CA SER A 48 2.64 4.74 -14.91
C SER A 48 3.72 3.71 -14.58
N SER A 49 3.96 3.45 -13.31
CA SER A 49 4.92 2.45 -12.82
C SER A 49 4.20 1.36 -12.06
N PRO A 50 4.76 0.14 -12.00
CA PRO A 50 4.13 -0.92 -11.22
C PRO A 50 4.12 -0.55 -9.74
N PHE A 51 3.08 -1.02 -9.05
CA PHE A 51 2.93 -0.81 -7.61
C PHE A 51 3.01 -2.17 -6.91
N PHE A 52 4.03 -2.33 -6.07
CA PHE A 52 4.24 -3.56 -5.32
C PHE A 52 3.71 -3.41 -3.92
N VAL A 53 2.94 -4.39 -3.45
CA VAL A 53 2.39 -4.40 -2.10
C VAL A 53 2.82 -5.68 -1.39
N VAL A 54 3.37 -5.54 -0.19
CA VAL A 54 3.66 -6.68 0.69
C VAL A 54 2.86 -6.50 1.96
N VAL A 55 1.92 -7.41 2.20
CA VAL A 55 1.11 -7.38 3.42
C VAL A 55 1.94 -7.90 4.58
N ILE A 56 1.98 -7.14 5.66
CA ILE A 56 2.79 -7.45 6.84
C ILE A 56 1.94 -7.94 7.99
N ARG A 57 0.78 -7.33 8.24
CA ARG A 57 -0.09 -7.68 9.35
C ARG A 57 -1.55 -7.44 8.98
N GLY A 58 -2.42 -8.29 9.47
CA GLY A 58 -3.85 -8.13 9.26
C GLY A 58 -4.32 -8.72 7.94
N ARG A 59 -5.57 -8.43 7.59
CA ARG A 59 -6.20 -8.94 6.37
C ARG A 59 -6.96 -7.82 5.68
N GLY A 60 -6.95 -7.86 4.37
CA GLY A 60 -7.67 -6.90 3.56
C GLY A 60 -8.17 -7.49 2.27
N VAL A 61 -9.08 -6.77 1.62
CA VAL A 61 -9.58 -7.09 0.29
C VAL A 61 -8.90 -6.16 -0.71
N PHE A 62 -8.23 -6.76 -1.68
CA PHE A 62 -7.46 -6.06 -2.71
C PHE A 62 -8.03 -6.37 -4.08
N ALA A 63 -8.19 -5.37 -4.91
CA ALA A 63 -8.65 -5.54 -6.29
C ALA A 63 -7.86 -4.64 -7.22
N GLY A 64 -7.51 -5.18 -8.39
CA GLY A 64 -6.87 -4.43 -9.46
C GLY A 64 -7.85 -3.97 -10.52
N GLY A 65 -7.37 -3.74 -11.73
CA GLY A 65 -8.15 -3.19 -12.83
C GLY A 65 -9.29 -4.07 -13.32
N ASP A 66 -9.19 -5.39 -13.12
CA ASP A 66 -10.26 -6.33 -13.49
C ASP A 66 -11.41 -6.35 -12.47
N GLY A 67 -11.25 -5.70 -11.32
CA GLY A 67 -12.26 -5.65 -10.28
C GLY A 67 -12.43 -6.92 -9.48
N ILE A 68 -11.63 -7.96 -9.74
CA ILE A 68 -11.71 -9.21 -8.99
C ILE A 68 -11.10 -9.00 -7.61
N GLU A 69 -11.87 -9.32 -6.57
CA GLU A 69 -11.43 -9.14 -5.19
C GLU A 69 -10.63 -10.34 -4.69
N HIS A 70 -9.52 -10.04 -4.02
CA HIS A 70 -8.67 -11.05 -3.38
C HIS A 70 -8.54 -10.70 -1.91
N THR A 71 -8.87 -11.63 -1.03
CA THR A 71 -8.64 -11.46 0.40
C THR A 71 -7.23 -11.95 0.71
N CYS A 72 -6.40 -11.04 1.23
CA CYS A 72 -4.98 -11.30 1.45
C CYS A 72 -4.58 -11.03 2.90
N GLY A 73 -3.69 -11.85 3.40
CA GLY A 73 -3.11 -11.74 4.74
C GLY A 73 -1.59 -11.58 4.69
N PRO A 74 -0.92 -11.71 5.85
CA PRO A 74 0.53 -11.50 5.93
C PRO A 74 1.31 -12.38 4.98
N ASN A 75 2.44 -11.84 4.51
CA ASN A 75 3.37 -12.50 3.59
C ASN A 75 2.81 -12.65 2.15
N THR A 76 1.80 -11.87 1.81
CA THR A 76 1.28 -11.82 0.44
C THR A 76 1.96 -10.70 -0.31
N LEU A 77 2.47 -10.99 -1.51
CA LEU A 77 2.97 -10.01 -2.46
C LEU A 77 1.93 -9.80 -3.54
N LEU A 78 1.58 -8.55 -3.78
CA LEU A 78 0.70 -8.15 -4.87
C LEU A 78 1.46 -7.22 -5.80
N VAL A 79 1.23 -7.36 -7.11
CA VAL A 79 1.83 -6.48 -8.10
C VAL A 79 0.70 -5.91 -8.95
N PHE A 80 0.53 -4.59 -8.89
CA PHE A 80 -0.41 -3.89 -9.76
C PHE A 80 0.37 -3.37 -10.97
N ASP A 81 -0.15 -3.61 -12.17
CA ASP A 81 0.50 -3.20 -13.40
C ASP A 81 0.53 -1.68 -13.54
N PRO A 82 1.47 -1.14 -14.34
CA PRO A 82 1.48 0.29 -14.61
C PRO A 82 0.13 0.78 -15.13
N GLY A 83 -0.38 1.86 -14.52
CA GLY A 83 -1.65 2.45 -14.91
C GLY A 83 -2.90 1.71 -14.44
N GLU A 84 -2.72 0.58 -13.77
CA GLU A 84 -3.85 -0.19 -13.26
C GLU A 84 -4.48 0.48 -12.05
N SER A 85 -5.80 0.68 -12.07
CA SER A 85 -6.49 1.16 -10.89
C SER A 85 -6.53 0.06 -9.82
N HIS A 86 -6.60 0.46 -8.57
CA HIS A 86 -6.64 -0.52 -7.47
C HIS A 86 -7.52 -0.02 -6.34
N SER A 87 -8.03 -0.97 -5.56
CA SER A 87 -8.76 -0.70 -4.33
C SER A 87 -8.31 -1.63 -3.23
N ILE A 88 -8.28 -1.11 -2.02
CA ILE A 88 -7.86 -1.84 -0.82
C ILE A 88 -8.83 -1.49 0.30
N ARG A 89 -9.38 -2.50 0.97
CA ARG A 89 -10.23 -2.29 2.14
C ARG A 89 -9.77 -3.20 3.27
N ALA A 90 -9.54 -2.64 4.43
CA ALA A 90 -9.10 -3.40 5.60
C ALA A 90 -10.28 -4.18 6.21
N LEU A 91 -10.10 -5.48 6.42
CA LEU A 91 -11.06 -6.32 7.13
C LEU A 91 -10.79 -6.31 8.64
N GLU A 92 -9.55 -6.07 9.01
CA GLU A 92 -9.09 -5.86 10.38
C GLU A 92 -7.95 -4.84 10.28
N GLU A 93 -7.30 -4.50 11.38
CA GLU A 93 -6.14 -3.60 11.28
C GLU A 93 -5.14 -4.19 10.31
N LEU A 94 -4.84 -3.43 9.25
CA LEU A 94 -4.06 -3.88 8.12
C LEU A 94 -2.82 -3.01 7.99
N VAL A 95 -1.65 -3.66 7.89
CA VAL A 95 -0.38 -2.98 7.66
C VAL A 95 0.29 -3.59 6.44
N PHE A 96 0.66 -2.76 5.47
CA PHE A 96 1.38 -3.23 4.30
C PHE A 96 2.39 -2.19 3.83
N ILE A 97 3.43 -2.65 3.13
CA ILE A 97 4.37 -1.79 2.43
C ILE A 97 3.90 -1.67 0.99
N GLY A 98 3.86 -0.43 0.49
CA GLY A 98 3.69 -0.14 -0.92
C GLY A 98 4.98 0.41 -1.49
N ILE A 99 5.43 -0.14 -2.62
CA ILE A 99 6.64 0.30 -3.30
C ILE A 99 6.27 0.73 -4.71
N LEU A 100 6.59 2.00 -5.02
CA LEU A 100 6.47 2.58 -6.35
C LEU A 100 7.86 2.74 -6.94
N HIS A 101 8.16 1.96 -7.98
CA HIS A 101 9.48 1.95 -8.59
C HIS A 101 9.52 2.89 -9.79
N GLY A 102 10.55 3.75 -9.83
CA GLY A 102 10.76 4.64 -10.97
C GLY A 102 9.79 5.81 -11.08
N VAL A 103 8.94 6.03 -10.08
CA VAL A 103 7.93 7.10 -10.11
C VAL A 103 8.55 8.42 -9.67
N PRO A 104 8.38 9.50 -10.45
CA PRO A 104 8.78 10.82 -9.99
C PRO A 104 8.06 11.18 -8.69
N LEU A 105 8.73 11.90 -7.79
CA LEU A 105 8.19 12.25 -6.46
C LEU A 105 6.83 12.91 -6.53
N LYS A 106 6.60 13.73 -7.56
CA LYS A 106 5.36 14.46 -7.75
C LYS A 106 4.22 13.63 -8.33
N ALA A 107 4.44 12.37 -8.66
CA ALA A 107 3.47 11.53 -9.37
C ALA A 107 2.49 10.80 -8.44
N LEU A 108 2.54 11.06 -7.17
CA LEU A 108 1.59 10.46 -6.24
C LEU A 108 0.42 11.33 -5.91
#